data_62e7f6eead21f0e14692c7eff91261b3
#
_entry.id   62e7f6eead21f0e14692c7eff91261b3
#
_cell.length_a   1.000
_cell.length_b   1.000
_cell.length_c   1.000
_cell.angle_alpha   90.00
_cell.angle_beta   90.00
_cell.angle_gamma   90.00
#
_symmetry.space_group_name_H-M   'P 1'
#
loop_
_entity.id
_entity.type
_entity.pdbx_description
1 polymer ?
#
loop_
_entity_poly.entity_id
_entity_poly.type
_entity_poly.pdbx_seq_one_letter_code
_entity_poly.pdbx_strand_id
1 'polypeptide(L)'
;WSLSGGPWIRPEESMQMIVSSESHASGGKRQKIVLPQPETRHDYYRDIAVLAFPDVNRHDTPQLKADFKEDSLSNITDGDYTSFIRLPIAKEGSSAVVTLSYDTPYSPQFIELSFGEVHLFVKGTIEASADGKHFREVGNFDYRIRTDMRLPKCIPLNDGARNARFFRVTFNYRPYRYWMKPANVQLNEIRLLASPMVNDVDTRNSTMEDSYSYKPFDPAYTSP
;
A
#
# COMPACT_ATOMS: atom_id res chain seq x y z
N TRP A 1 13.37 -33.51 -1.61
CA TRP A 1 14.16 -32.39 -1.10
C TRP A 1 13.27 -31.58 -0.20
N SER A 2 13.53 -31.55 1.10
CA SER A 2 12.89 -30.61 1.99
C SER A 2 13.80 -29.38 2.07
N LEU A 3 13.32 -28.24 1.58
CA LEU A 3 13.95 -26.95 1.78
C LEU A 3 13.38 -26.25 3.03
N SER A 4 12.63 -26.98 3.84
CA SER A 4 12.11 -26.42 5.09
C SER A 4 13.25 -26.20 6.06
N GLY A 5 13.39 -24.99 6.56
CA GLY A 5 14.23 -24.70 7.68
C GLY A 5 13.83 -25.55 8.88
N GLY A 6 14.77 -26.22 9.49
CA GLY A 6 14.59 -26.88 10.77
C GLY A 6 15.27 -26.08 11.87
N PRO A 7 15.17 -26.51 13.14
CA PRO A 7 15.80 -25.82 14.27
C PRO A 7 17.34 -25.76 14.22
N TRP A 8 17.94 -26.46 13.25
CA TRP A 8 19.37 -26.48 12.96
C TRP A 8 19.83 -25.42 11.94
N ILE A 9 18.90 -24.72 11.29
CA ILE A 9 19.25 -23.64 10.35
C ILE A 9 19.42 -22.36 11.16
N ARG A 10 20.54 -21.69 10.96
CA ARG A 10 20.79 -20.39 11.56
C ARG A 10 19.94 -19.32 10.89
N PRO A 11 19.56 -18.25 11.60
CA PRO A 11 18.78 -17.17 11.02
C PRO A 11 19.39 -16.61 9.73
N GLU A 12 20.71 -16.47 9.65
CA GLU A 12 21.45 -15.98 8.49
C GLU A 12 21.45 -16.94 7.29
N GLU A 13 21.16 -18.21 7.51
CA GLU A 13 21.09 -19.25 6.48
C GLU A 13 19.66 -19.51 6.00
N SER A 14 18.68 -18.93 6.69
CA SER A 14 17.27 -19.06 6.36
C SER A 14 16.87 -18.10 5.22
N MET A 15 15.68 -18.28 4.68
CA MET A 15 15.12 -17.35 3.71
C MET A 15 15.00 -15.95 4.35
N GLN A 16 15.56 -14.95 3.68
CA GLN A 16 15.60 -13.57 4.14
C GLN A 16 14.46 -12.77 3.52
N MET A 17 13.91 -11.84 4.29
CA MET A 17 12.93 -10.86 3.83
C MET A 17 13.56 -9.48 3.86
N ILE A 18 13.32 -8.69 2.81
CA ILE A 18 13.70 -7.29 2.78
C ILE A 18 12.60 -6.49 3.49
N VAL A 19 12.99 -5.75 4.50
CA VAL A 19 12.14 -4.80 5.22
C VAL A 19 12.74 -3.41 5.15
N SER A 20 11.93 -2.38 5.28
CA SER A 20 12.38 -1.00 5.27
C SER A 20 11.79 -0.23 6.44
N SER A 21 12.49 0.79 6.87
CA SER A 21 11.96 1.81 7.76
C SER A 21 12.31 3.18 7.21
N GLU A 22 11.50 4.17 7.50
CA GLU A 22 11.68 5.54 7.07
C GLU A 22 11.82 6.49 8.27
N SER A 23 12.57 7.55 8.08
CA SER A 23 12.67 8.65 9.03
C SER A 23 12.75 9.97 8.28
N HIS A 24 11.97 10.95 8.69
CA HIS A 24 12.03 12.29 8.14
C HIS A 24 13.00 13.15 8.94
N ALA A 25 13.77 13.95 8.22
CA ALA A 25 14.71 14.86 8.83
C ALA A 25 14.64 16.24 8.16
N SER A 26 14.67 17.28 8.98
CA SER A 26 14.74 18.65 8.47
C SER A 26 16.07 18.89 7.77
N GLY A 27 16.04 19.40 6.54
CA GLY A 27 17.24 19.77 5.80
C GLY A 27 17.97 20.99 6.37
N GLY A 28 19.15 21.28 5.83
CA GLY A 28 19.88 22.55 6.05
C GLY A 28 20.90 22.55 7.19
N LYS A 29 20.99 21.52 8.01
CA LYS A 29 22.00 21.40 9.08
C LYS A 29 22.56 19.98 9.15
N ARG A 30 23.84 19.87 9.52
CA ARG A 30 24.42 18.57 9.86
C ARG A 30 23.78 18.07 11.16
N GLN A 31 23.16 16.92 11.13
CA GLN A 31 22.50 16.28 12.28
C GLN A 31 22.78 14.80 12.31
N LYS A 32 22.71 14.21 13.48
CA LYS A 32 22.76 12.77 13.68
C LYS A 32 21.31 12.27 13.69
N ILE A 33 20.98 11.36 12.81
CA ILE A 33 19.67 10.71 12.74
C ILE A 33 19.86 9.28 13.22
N VAL A 34 18.98 8.84 14.12
CA VAL A 34 18.89 7.44 14.52
C VAL A 34 17.80 6.83 13.67
N LEU A 35 18.17 5.89 12.80
CA LEU A 35 17.20 5.16 11.99
C LEU A 35 16.57 4.07 12.85
N PRO A 36 15.23 3.93 12.85
CA PRO A 36 14.56 2.85 13.55
C PRO A 36 14.93 1.51 12.88
N GLN A 37 15.31 0.56 13.70
CA GLN A 37 15.52 -0.81 13.22
C GLN A 37 14.16 -1.48 13.09
N PRO A 38 13.83 -2.07 11.93
CA PRO A 38 12.62 -2.85 11.78
C PRO A 38 12.58 -4.03 12.74
N GLU A 39 11.39 -4.42 13.19
CA GLU A 39 11.24 -5.63 13.99
C GLU A 39 11.66 -6.86 13.18
N THR A 40 12.44 -7.73 13.78
CA THR A 40 12.95 -8.93 13.13
C THR A 40 12.50 -10.17 13.88
N ARG A 41 12.27 -11.27 13.15
CA ARG A 41 12.19 -12.59 13.77
C ARG A 41 13.60 -13.05 14.13
N HIS A 42 13.76 -13.72 15.24
CA HIS A 42 15.02 -14.32 15.68
C HIS A 42 16.19 -13.33 15.86
N ASP A 43 15.89 -12.06 16.09
CA ASP A 43 16.88 -11.00 16.31
C ASP A 43 17.96 -10.85 15.23
N TYR A 44 17.73 -11.44 14.06
CA TYR A 44 18.64 -11.30 12.93
C TYR A 44 18.29 -10.08 12.09
N TYR A 45 19.26 -9.21 11.93
CA TYR A 45 19.16 -8.01 11.11
C TYR A 45 20.48 -7.70 10.41
N ARG A 46 20.40 -7.30 9.16
CA ARG A 46 21.55 -6.84 8.39
C ARG A 46 21.15 -5.72 7.45
N ASP A 47 21.82 -4.58 7.59
CA ASP A 47 21.65 -3.47 6.66
C ASP A 47 22.07 -3.86 5.25
N ILE A 48 21.20 -3.53 4.29
CA ILE A 48 21.49 -3.65 2.85
C ILE A 48 21.91 -2.30 2.31
N ALA A 49 21.14 -1.26 2.60
CA ALA A 49 21.40 0.10 2.16
C ALA A 49 20.71 1.12 3.05
N VAL A 50 21.30 2.31 3.13
CA VAL A 50 20.64 3.51 3.65
C VAL A 50 20.54 4.49 2.50
N LEU A 51 19.31 4.90 2.19
CA LEU A 51 19.02 5.85 1.12
C LEU A 51 18.54 7.16 1.72
N ALA A 52 18.93 8.27 1.12
CA ALA A 52 18.44 9.59 1.49
C ALA A 52 18.02 10.33 0.22
N PHE A 53 16.83 10.87 0.21
CA PHE A 53 16.29 11.65 -0.90
C PHE A 53 15.39 12.77 -0.35
N PRO A 54 15.19 13.84 -1.13
CA PRO A 54 14.25 14.89 -0.74
C PRO A 54 12.85 14.32 -0.57
N ASP A 55 12.17 14.71 0.50
CA ASP A 55 10.74 14.42 0.63
C ASP A 55 9.99 15.35 -0.32
N VAL A 56 9.44 14.75 -1.36
CA VAL A 56 8.65 15.42 -2.39
C VAL A 56 7.18 15.02 -2.34
N ASN A 57 6.79 14.25 -1.33
CA ASN A 57 5.41 13.85 -1.13
C ASN A 57 4.57 15.03 -0.63
N ARG A 58 3.29 14.99 -0.97
CA ARG A 58 2.32 15.90 -0.39
C ARG A 58 1.90 15.40 0.98
N HIS A 59 1.71 16.37 1.87
CA HIS A 59 1.19 16.14 3.22
C HIS A 59 -0.18 16.78 3.44
N ASP A 60 -0.76 17.43 2.41
CA ASP A 60 -2.11 17.98 2.49
C ASP A 60 -3.16 16.90 2.26
N THR A 61 -4.19 16.91 3.08
CA THR A 61 -5.29 15.96 2.99
C THR A 61 -6.17 16.29 1.78
N PRO A 62 -6.45 15.32 0.89
CA PRO A 62 -7.35 15.52 -0.22
C PRO A 62 -8.81 15.63 0.24
N GLN A 63 -9.63 16.31 -0.55
CA GLN A 63 -11.08 16.17 -0.43
C GLN A 63 -11.49 14.82 -1.05
N LEU A 64 -12.29 14.06 -0.31
CA LEU A 64 -12.71 12.70 -0.70
C LEU A 64 -14.16 12.68 -1.16
N LYS A 65 -14.42 11.90 -2.20
CA LYS A 65 -15.77 11.59 -2.68
C LYS A 65 -15.85 10.12 -3.05
N ALA A 66 -16.93 9.46 -2.67
CA ALA A 66 -17.25 8.09 -3.09
C ALA A 66 -18.57 8.07 -3.87
N ASP A 67 -18.77 7.05 -4.70
CA ASP A 67 -20.04 6.78 -5.37
C ASP A 67 -21.00 5.90 -4.53
N PHE A 68 -20.58 5.57 -3.33
CA PHE A 68 -21.34 4.81 -2.33
C PHE A 68 -21.44 5.59 -1.01
N LYS A 69 -22.37 5.17 -0.16
CA LYS A 69 -22.55 5.81 1.16
C LYS A 69 -21.51 5.28 2.14
N GLU A 70 -20.66 6.17 2.67
CA GLU A 70 -19.66 5.87 3.70
C GLU A 70 -19.45 7.10 4.56
N ASP A 71 -19.76 6.99 5.86
CA ASP A 71 -19.67 8.10 6.80
C ASP A 71 -18.25 8.32 7.34
N SER A 72 -17.39 7.28 7.24
CA SER A 72 -16.01 7.29 7.72
C SER A 72 -14.99 7.37 6.58
N LEU A 73 -15.35 8.03 5.47
CA LEU A 73 -14.49 8.07 4.28
C LEU A 73 -13.09 8.65 4.55
N SER A 74 -12.96 9.55 5.54
CA SER A 74 -11.67 10.11 5.97
C SER A 74 -10.67 9.06 6.48
N ASN A 75 -11.13 7.90 6.93
CA ASN A 75 -10.26 6.83 7.43
C ASN A 75 -9.25 6.31 6.39
N ILE A 76 -9.48 6.56 5.10
CA ILE A 76 -8.55 6.09 4.07
C ILE A 76 -7.43 7.08 3.74
N THR A 77 -7.33 8.19 4.48
CA THR A 77 -6.27 9.20 4.31
C THR A 77 -5.86 9.84 5.64
N ASP A 78 -6.13 9.17 6.75
CA ASP A 78 -5.83 9.68 8.10
C ASP A 78 -4.43 9.27 8.60
N GLY A 79 -3.74 8.41 7.85
CA GLY A 79 -2.43 7.88 8.21
C GLY A 79 -2.49 6.76 9.25
N ASP A 80 -3.69 6.34 9.66
CA ASP A 80 -3.90 5.20 10.56
C ASP A 80 -4.23 3.94 9.75
N TYR A 81 -3.24 3.10 9.54
CA TYR A 81 -3.40 1.83 8.80
C TYR A 81 -4.28 0.80 9.51
N THR A 82 -4.78 1.09 10.70
CA THR A 82 -5.72 0.23 11.43
C THR A 82 -7.18 0.64 11.22
N SER A 83 -7.44 1.91 10.89
CA SER A 83 -8.74 2.39 10.47
C SER A 83 -9.08 1.90 9.06
N PHE A 84 -10.33 1.79 8.69
CA PHE A 84 -10.72 1.32 7.36
C PHE A 84 -12.15 1.70 6.99
N ILE A 85 -12.43 1.59 5.69
CA ILE A 85 -13.78 1.53 5.14
C ILE A 85 -14.03 0.17 4.49
N ARG A 86 -15.32 -0.17 4.25
CA ARG A 86 -15.70 -1.38 3.53
C ARG A 86 -16.19 -1.04 2.14
N LEU A 87 -15.47 -1.50 1.12
CA LEU A 87 -15.89 -1.31 -0.27
C LEU A 87 -17.08 -2.21 -0.60
N PRO A 88 -18.18 -1.70 -1.18
CA PRO A 88 -19.39 -2.47 -1.48
C PRO A 88 -19.23 -3.33 -2.75
N ILE A 89 -18.16 -4.11 -2.85
CA ILE A 89 -17.81 -4.93 -4.01
C ILE A 89 -17.94 -6.44 -3.73
N ALA A 90 -19.07 -6.86 -3.20
CA ALA A 90 -19.28 -8.23 -2.70
C ALA A 90 -19.72 -9.27 -3.74
N LYS A 91 -20.02 -8.87 -4.98
CA LYS A 91 -20.54 -9.78 -6.02
C LYS A 91 -20.07 -9.36 -7.42
N GLU A 92 -20.17 -10.27 -8.37
CA GLU A 92 -19.86 -10.01 -9.77
C GLU A 92 -20.65 -8.81 -10.32
N GLY A 93 -19.96 -7.94 -11.04
CA GLY A 93 -20.50 -6.70 -11.58
C GLY A 93 -20.57 -5.55 -10.59
N SER A 94 -20.24 -5.75 -9.30
CA SER A 94 -20.15 -4.64 -8.36
C SER A 94 -18.82 -3.88 -8.49
N SER A 95 -18.92 -2.56 -8.32
CA SER A 95 -17.79 -1.63 -8.31
C SER A 95 -17.98 -0.58 -7.22
N ALA A 96 -16.88 0.02 -6.82
CA ALA A 96 -16.85 1.16 -5.91
C ALA A 96 -15.81 2.16 -6.41
N VAL A 97 -16.15 3.44 -6.39
CA VAL A 97 -15.29 4.50 -6.89
C VAL A 97 -14.98 5.48 -5.76
N VAL A 98 -13.70 5.76 -5.58
CA VAL A 98 -13.21 6.81 -4.68
C VAL A 98 -12.45 7.83 -5.49
N THR A 99 -12.75 9.11 -5.27
CA THR A 99 -12.06 10.24 -5.91
C THR A 99 -11.39 11.09 -4.86
N LEU A 100 -10.09 11.33 -5.06
CA LEU A 100 -9.29 12.27 -4.29
C LEU A 100 -9.14 13.54 -5.10
N SER A 101 -9.40 14.69 -4.49
CA SER A 101 -9.22 16.00 -5.14
C SER A 101 -8.35 16.92 -4.30
N TYR A 102 -7.44 17.60 -4.98
CA TYR A 102 -6.48 18.52 -4.38
C TYR A 102 -6.70 19.94 -4.90
N ASP A 103 -6.40 20.93 -4.07
CA ASP A 103 -6.52 22.35 -4.44
C ASP A 103 -5.49 22.77 -5.49
N THR A 104 -4.32 22.14 -5.49
CA THR A 104 -3.23 22.42 -6.44
C THR A 104 -2.82 21.18 -7.21
N PRO A 105 -2.29 21.32 -8.44
CA PRO A 105 -1.80 20.17 -9.21
C PRO A 105 -0.71 19.39 -8.49
N TYR A 106 -0.70 18.08 -8.72
CA TYR A 106 0.26 17.13 -8.19
C TYR A 106 0.76 16.19 -9.29
N SER A 107 1.95 15.65 -9.12
CA SER A 107 2.57 14.73 -10.09
C SER A 107 3.10 13.48 -9.37
N PRO A 108 2.22 12.63 -8.84
CA PRO A 108 2.64 11.40 -8.17
C PRO A 108 3.22 10.40 -9.18
N GLN A 109 4.18 9.60 -8.71
CA GLN A 109 4.74 8.48 -9.46
C GLN A 109 4.12 7.15 -9.06
N PHE A 110 3.54 7.09 -7.87
CA PHE A 110 2.92 5.89 -7.32
C PHE A 110 1.62 6.24 -6.60
N ILE A 111 0.73 5.26 -6.55
CA ILE A 111 -0.35 5.20 -5.57
C ILE A 111 -0.11 4.01 -4.66
N GLU A 112 -0.23 4.24 -3.37
CA GLU A 112 -0.19 3.21 -2.35
C GLU A 112 -1.63 2.90 -1.93
N LEU A 113 -1.97 1.62 -1.90
CA LEU A 113 -3.24 1.10 -1.41
C LEU A 113 -2.96 0.12 -0.28
N SER A 114 -3.50 0.39 0.90
CA SER A 114 -3.43 -0.53 2.03
C SER A 114 -4.77 -1.23 2.23
N PHE A 115 -4.73 -2.55 2.42
CA PHE A 115 -5.92 -3.38 2.59
C PHE A 115 -5.85 -4.19 3.88
N GLY A 116 -7.01 -4.37 4.51
CA GLY A 116 -7.11 -5.04 5.79
C GLY A 116 -7.22 -6.57 5.72
N GLU A 117 -7.36 -7.16 4.54
CA GLU A 117 -7.54 -8.60 4.39
C GLU A 117 -6.24 -9.36 4.14
N VAL A 118 -6.18 -10.57 4.70
CA VAL A 118 -5.15 -11.57 4.40
C VAL A 118 -5.33 -12.14 2.98
N HIS A 119 -6.58 -12.23 2.52
CA HIS A 119 -6.93 -12.71 1.18
C HIS A 119 -7.48 -11.58 0.36
N LEU A 120 -6.66 -11.00 -0.48
CA LEU A 120 -7.03 -9.86 -1.29
C LEU A 120 -7.42 -10.29 -2.71
N PHE A 121 -8.71 -10.06 -3.07
CA PHE A 121 -9.28 -10.33 -4.37
C PHE A 121 -9.99 -9.08 -4.88
N VAL A 122 -9.24 -8.21 -5.49
CA VAL A 122 -9.73 -6.95 -6.03
C VAL A 122 -8.96 -6.60 -7.29
N LYS A 123 -9.63 -6.02 -8.26
CA LYS A 123 -8.99 -5.40 -9.42
C LYS A 123 -9.53 -3.99 -9.59
N GLY A 124 -8.79 -3.15 -10.28
CA GLY A 124 -9.26 -1.80 -10.50
C GLY A 124 -8.40 -0.99 -11.43
N THR A 125 -8.85 0.22 -11.67
CA THR A 125 -8.17 1.22 -12.48
C THR A 125 -7.94 2.49 -11.67
N ILE A 126 -6.85 3.16 -11.99
CA ILE A 126 -6.49 4.46 -11.44
C ILE A 126 -6.51 5.44 -12.60
N GLU A 127 -7.25 6.51 -12.42
CA GLU A 127 -7.40 7.56 -13.42
C GLU A 127 -7.02 8.91 -12.83
N ALA A 128 -6.51 9.80 -13.66
CA ALA A 128 -6.16 11.15 -13.27
C ALA A 128 -6.80 12.18 -14.19
N SER A 129 -7.07 13.37 -13.64
CA SER A 129 -7.65 14.49 -14.37
C SER A 129 -7.14 15.81 -13.82
N ALA A 130 -6.95 16.78 -14.69
CA ALA A 130 -6.61 18.15 -14.30
C ALA A 130 -7.87 18.98 -13.95
N ASP A 131 -9.00 18.67 -14.57
CA ASP A 131 -10.24 19.48 -14.50
C ASP A 131 -11.42 18.79 -13.78
N GLY A 132 -11.24 17.51 -13.38
CA GLY A 132 -12.27 16.70 -12.74
C GLY A 132 -13.38 16.20 -13.67
N LYS A 133 -13.22 16.41 -14.99
CA LYS A 133 -14.20 16.01 -16.01
C LYS A 133 -13.61 15.00 -16.98
N HIS A 134 -12.41 15.26 -17.47
CA HIS A 134 -11.72 14.43 -18.44
C HIS A 134 -10.69 13.57 -17.74
N PHE A 135 -11.08 12.34 -17.41
CA PHE A 135 -10.21 11.37 -16.75
C PHE A 135 -9.51 10.50 -17.79
N ARG A 136 -8.25 10.15 -17.50
CA ARG A 136 -7.46 9.21 -18.27
C ARG A 136 -6.86 8.16 -17.36
N GLU A 137 -6.78 6.93 -17.81
CA GLU A 137 -6.17 5.85 -17.07
C GLU A 137 -4.65 6.10 -16.93
N VAL A 138 -4.18 5.99 -15.70
CA VAL A 138 -2.77 6.21 -15.34
C VAL A 138 -2.14 4.99 -14.67
N GLY A 139 -2.95 4.02 -14.25
CA GLY A 139 -2.51 2.77 -13.66
C GLY A 139 -3.67 1.79 -13.50
N ASN A 140 -3.33 0.54 -13.25
CA ASN A 140 -4.31 -0.50 -12.93
C ASN A 140 -3.71 -1.55 -12.00
N PHE A 141 -4.57 -2.36 -11.39
CA PHE A 141 -4.17 -3.44 -10.51
C PHE A 141 -5.13 -4.63 -10.62
N ASP A 142 -4.60 -5.83 -10.36
CA ASP A 142 -5.36 -7.07 -10.29
C ASP A 142 -4.77 -7.97 -9.22
N TYR A 143 -5.28 -7.86 -8.00
CA TYR A 143 -4.80 -8.63 -6.87
C TYR A 143 -5.59 -9.92 -6.69
N ARG A 144 -4.86 -11.03 -6.66
CA ARG A 144 -5.32 -12.37 -6.35
C ARG A 144 -4.34 -12.99 -5.36
N ILE A 145 -4.19 -12.34 -4.24
CA ILE A 145 -3.11 -12.63 -3.31
C ILE A 145 -3.70 -13.23 -2.05
N ARG A 146 -3.09 -14.33 -1.65
CA ARG A 146 -3.12 -14.79 -0.28
C ARG A 146 -1.79 -14.35 0.32
N THR A 147 -1.83 -13.40 1.23
CA THR A 147 -0.66 -12.93 1.93
C THR A 147 -0.94 -12.92 3.42
N ASP A 148 0.02 -13.35 4.18
CA ASP A 148 -0.02 -13.24 5.62
C ASP A 148 0.57 -11.90 6.11
N MET A 149 1.05 -11.08 5.16
CA MET A 149 1.53 -9.73 5.41
C MET A 149 0.61 -8.69 4.74
N ARG A 150 0.09 -7.78 5.52
CA ARG A 150 -0.72 -6.64 5.05
C ARG A 150 0.16 -5.48 4.63
N LEU A 151 1.08 -5.74 3.72
CA LEU A 151 1.93 -4.70 3.18
C LEU A 151 1.12 -3.82 2.20
N PRO A 152 1.34 -2.51 2.21
CA PRO A 152 0.77 -1.62 1.21
C PRO A 152 1.16 -2.04 -0.19
N LYS A 153 0.21 -1.91 -1.12
CA LYS A 153 0.41 -2.17 -2.54
C LYS A 153 0.78 -0.88 -3.24
N CYS A 154 2.02 -0.77 -3.68
CA CYS A 154 2.51 0.39 -4.41
C CYS A 154 2.40 0.16 -5.91
N ILE A 155 1.53 0.90 -6.58
CA ILE A 155 1.23 0.79 -8.00
C ILE A 155 1.89 1.95 -8.73
N PRO A 156 2.77 1.71 -9.71
CA PRO A 156 3.37 2.79 -10.49
C PRO A 156 2.31 3.46 -11.38
N LEU A 157 2.41 4.78 -11.48
CA LEU A 157 1.57 5.60 -12.34
C LEU A 157 2.34 6.05 -13.57
N ASN A 158 1.69 6.10 -14.72
CA ASN A 158 2.29 6.62 -15.94
C ASN A 158 2.28 8.16 -15.99
N ASP A 159 2.91 8.72 -17.01
CA ASP A 159 3.04 10.17 -17.19
C ASP A 159 1.69 10.92 -17.26
N GLY A 160 0.60 10.21 -17.47
CA GLY A 160 -0.74 10.75 -17.40
C GLY A 160 -1.12 11.31 -16.03
N ALA A 161 -0.46 10.89 -14.96
CA ALA A 161 -0.70 11.40 -13.61
C ALA A 161 -0.09 12.79 -13.37
N ARG A 162 0.78 13.29 -14.27
CA ARG A 162 1.47 14.57 -14.10
C ARG A 162 0.50 15.76 -14.13
N ASN A 163 0.71 16.71 -13.22
CA ASN A 163 -0.08 17.94 -13.10
C ASN A 163 -1.60 17.70 -12.98
N ALA A 164 -2.01 16.59 -12.39
CA ALA A 164 -3.40 16.30 -12.12
C ALA A 164 -3.83 16.86 -10.76
N ARG A 165 -5.10 17.17 -10.61
CA ARG A 165 -5.73 17.59 -9.35
C ARG A 165 -6.70 16.55 -8.82
N PHE A 166 -7.20 15.70 -9.69
CA PHE A 166 -8.21 14.69 -9.37
C PHE A 166 -7.66 13.32 -9.71
N PHE A 167 -7.77 12.41 -8.74
CA PHE A 167 -7.36 11.02 -8.91
C PHE A 167 -8.55 10.15 -8.52
N ARG A 168 -8.94 9.24 -9.42
CA ARG A 168 -10.08 8.37 -9.24
C ARG A 168 -9.63 6.93 -9.24
N VAL A 169 -9.96 6.21 -8.19
CA VAL A 169 -9.70 4.79 -8.07
C VAL A 169 -11.01 4.03 -8.16
N THR A 170 -11.11 3.17 -9.14
CA THR A 170 -12.25 2.27 -9.32
C THR A 170 -11.85 0.88 -8.85
N PHE A 171 -12.56 0.38 -7.85
CA PHE A 171 -12.40 -0.97 -7.32
C PHE A 171 -13.51 -1.86 -7.90
N ASN A 172 -13.14 -3.01 -8.43
CA ASN A 172 -14.07 -3.95 -9.02
C ASN A 172 -13.99 -5.29 -8.30
N TYR A 173 -15.12 -5.95 -8.18
CA TYR A 173 -15.19 -7.31 -7.70
C TYR A 173 -14.27 -8.22 -8.51
N ARG A 174 -13.56 -9.10 -7.78
CA ARG A 174 -12.74 -10.15 -8.36
C ARG A 174 -13.29 -11.49 -7.91
N PRO A 175 -13.68 -12.41 -8.83
CA PRO A 175 -14.18 -13.72 -8.45
C PRO A 175 -13.17 -14.49 -7.61
N TYR A 176 -13.65 -15.01 -6.51
CA TYR A 176 -12.92 -15.90 -5.61
C TYR A 176 -13.28 -17.35 -5.89
N ARG A 177 -12.51 -18.30 -5.38
CA ARG A 177 -12.87 -19.70 -5.52
C ARG A 177 -14.17 -19.99 -4.77
N TYR A 178 -15.06 -20.81 -5.36
CA TYR A 178 -16.47 -20.99 -4.97
C TYR A 178 -16.73 -21.40 -3.51
N TRP A 179 -15.72 -21.93 -2.80
CA TRP A 179 -15.86 -22.34 -1.39
C TRP A 179 -15.59 -21.24 -0.37
N MET A 180 -15.17 -20.07 -0.81
CA MET A 180 -14.92 -18.94 0.08
C MET A 180 -15.94 -17.84 -0.17
N LYS A 181 -16.61 -17.39 0.88
CA LYS A 181 -17.54 -16.26 0.77
C LYS A 181 -16.71 -15.01 0.49
N PRO A 182 -17.09 -14.20 -0.52
CA PRO A 182 -16.47 -12.91 -0.73
C PRO A 182 -16.65 -12.07 0.54
N ALA A 183 -15.57 -11.72 1.18
CA ALA A 183 -15.60 -10.71 2.22
C ALA A 183 -15.65 -9.33 1.54
N ASN A 184 -16.34 -8.38 2.16
CA ASN A 184 -16.22 -6.99 1.75
C ASN A 184 -14.76 -6.57 1.88
N VAL A 185 -14.17 -6.04 0.82
CA VAL A 185 -12.78 -5.59 0.83
C VAL A 185 -12.62 -4.41 1.78
N GLN A 186 -11.72 -4.54 2.74
CA GLN A 186 -11.36 -3.46 3.66
C GLN A 186 -10.24 -2.62 3.04
N LEU A 187 -10.53 -1.35 2.80
CA LEU A 187 -9.54 -0.38 2.36
C LEU A 187 -9.14 0.48 3.55
N ASN A 188 -7.88 0.42 3.92
CA ASN A 188 -7.35 1.11 5.09
C ASN A 188 -6.73 2.46 4.72
N GLU A 189 -5.93 2.52 3.66
CA GLU A 189 -5.25 3.76 3.30
C GLU A 189 -5.08 3.90 1.78
N ILE A 190 -5.17 5.13 1.30
CA ILE A 190 -4.80 5.55 -0.06
C ILE A 190 -3.82 6.71 0.05
N ARG A 191 -2.63 6.55 -0.49
CA ARG A 191 -1.63 7.62 -0.55
C ARG A 191 -1.11 7.80 -1.98
N LEU A 192 -0.94 9.03 -2.39
CA LEU A 192 -0.26 9.38 -3.64
C LEU A 192 1.17 9.80 -3.32
N LEU A 193 2.13 9.15 -3.94
CA LEU A 193 3.55 9.29 -3.62
C LEU A 193 4.33 9.79 -4.84
N ALA A 194 5.11 10.83 -4.66
CA ALA A 194 6.07 11.31 -5.67
C ALA A 194 7.49 10.74 -5.43
N SER A 195 7.74 10.21 -4.24
CA SER A 195 8.99 9.53 -3.93
C SER A 195 9.10 8.18 -4.65
N PRO A 196 10.33 7.74 -4.98
CA PRO A 196 10.55 6.41 -5.51
C PRO A 196 10.12 5.33 -4.53
N MET A 197 9.36 4.35 -5.02
CA MET A 197 8.88 3.22 -4.24
C MET A 197 9.20 1.90 -4.93
N VAL A 198 9.28 0.82 -4.17
CA VAL A 198 9.35 -0.52 -4.72
C VAL A 198 7.93 -1.07 -4.81
N ASN A 199 7.49 -1.36 -6.03
CA ASN A 199 6.19 -1.98 -6.23
C ASN A 199 6.21 -3.48 -5.89
N ASP A 200 5.07 -3.98 -5.41
CA ASP A 200 4.84 -5.41 -5.11
C ASP A 200 5.95 -6.05 -4.27
N VAL A 201 6.34 -5.38 -3.18
CA VAL A 201 7.42 -5.84 -2.29
C VAL A 201 7.16 -7.25 -1.77
N ASP A 202 5.95 -7.57 -1.40
CA ASP A 202 5.53 -8.89 -0.92
C ASP A 202 5.73 -9.97 -1.98
N THR A 203 5.33 -9.71 -3.22
CA THR A 203 5.54 -10.64 -4.35
C THR A 203 7.02 -10.83 -4.66
N ARG A 204 7.80 -9.75 -4.60
CA ARG A 204 9.24 -9.80 -4.87
C ARG A 204 10.02 -10.52 -3.78
N ASN A 205 9.56 -10.43 -2.56
CA ASN A 205 10.23 -11.06 -1.41
C ASN A 205 9.92 -12.55 -1.28
N SER A 206 8.98 -13.09 -2.06
CA SER A 206 8.59 -14.53 -2.00
C SER A 206 8.31 -14.98 -0.57
N THR A 207 7.65 -14.16 0.22
CA THR A 207 7.44 -14.44 1.63
C THR A 207 6.53 -15.64 1.83
N MET A 208 7.09 -16.70 2.36
CA MET A 208 6.32 -17.80 2.94
C MET A 208 6.19 -17.51 4.44
N GLU A 209 5.07 -16.95 4.84
CA GLU A 209 4.80 -16.72 6.23
C GLU A 209 3.99 -17.85 6.83
N ASP A 210 4.25 -18.13 8.11
CA ASP A 210 3.45 -19.05 8.89
C ASP A 210 2.04 -18.47 9.06
N SER A 211 1.04 -19.17 8.55
CA SER A 211 -0.35 -18.75 8.54
C SER A 211 -0.96 -18.52 9.95
N TYR A 212 -0.23 -18.88 11.00
CA TYR A 212 -0.68 -18.74 12.38
C TYR A 212 -0.19 -17.47 13.08
N SER A 213 0.73 -16.71 12.48
CA SER A 213 1.30 -15.50 13.10
C SER A 213 0.87 -14.22 12.39
N TYR A 214 -0.43 -14.09 12.15
CA TYR A 214 -1.00 -12.90 11.57
C TYR A 214 -0.75 -11.68 12.49
N LYS A 215 0.03 -10.73 12.00
CA LYS A 215 0.14 -9.38 12.59
C LYS A 215 -0.48 -8.38 11.62
N PRO A 216 -1.26 -7.41 12.09
CA PRO A 216 -1.67 -6.29 11.25
C PRO A 216 -0.43 -5.54 10.77
N PHE A 217 -0.56 -4.87 9.64
CA PHE A 217 0.47 -3.96 9.18
C PHE A 217 0.75 -2.91 10.27
N ASP A 218 2.01 -2.76 10.62
CA ASP A 218 2.45 -1.76 11.60
C ASP A 218 3.11 -0.61 10.84
N PRO A 219 2.51 0.59 10.87
CA PRO A 219 3.07 1.75 10.18
C PRO A 219 4.42 2.20 10.74
N ALA A 220 4.81 1.75 11.93
CA ALA A 220 6.14 2.01 12.47
C ALA A 220 7.27 1.45 11.58
N TYR A 221 6.97 0.50 10.68
CA TYR A 221 7.93 0.01 9.68
C TYR A 221 8.10 0.92 8.49
N THR A 222 7.15 1.81 8.24
CA THR A 222 7.13 2.66 7.04
C THR A 222 6.99 4.13 7.36
N SER A 223 6.78 4.49 8.61
CA SER A 223 6.56 5.87 8.98
C SER A 223 7.31 6.26 10.26
N PRO A 224 7.70 7.50 10.34
CA PRO A 224 8.42 8.11 11.46
C PRO A 224 7.62 8.16 12.72
#